data_a43f069a5ae8db73329d6bf5c7c6a10a
#
_entry.id   a43f069a5ae8db73329d6bf5c7c6a10a
#
_cell.length_a   1.000
_cell.length_b   1.000
_cell.length_c   1.000
_cell.angle_alpha   90.00
_cell.angle_beta   90.00
_cell.angle_gamma   90.00
#
_symmetry.space_group_name_H-M   'P 1'
#
loop_
_entity.id
_entity.type
_entity.pdbx_description
1 polymer ?
#
loop_
_entity_poly.entity_id
_entity_poly.type
_entity_poly.pdbx_seq_one_letter_code
_entity_poly.pdbx_strand_id
1 'polypeptide(L)'
;MELKKAVIGPGAKVPHLTYVGDATVGAGANIGAGTIFANYDGVGKNHTTVGQHAFVGSSTVLVAPVELGDGAYTAAGSVITNEVPAGDLGIARGRQHNSDGWVARNRRGTRSADAAQRDRSDDRRLEILTLGSRTA
;
A
#
# COMPACT_ATOMS: atom_id res chain seq x y z
N MET A 1 14.97 7.87 3.73
CA MET A 1 14.20 8.05 4.99
C MET A 1 14.46 9.42 5.55
N GLU A 2 13.42 10.11 5.95
CA GLU A 2 13.53 11.38 6.65
C GLU A 2 12.69 11.33 7.93
N LEU A 3 13.31 11.69 9.06
CA LEU A 3 12.67 11.78 10.36
C LEU A 3 12.73 13.22 10.86
N LYS A 4 11.58 13.74 11.29
CA LYS A 4 11.49 15.11 11.81
C LYS A 4 10.53 15.17 12.99
N LYS A 5 11.04 15.55 14.16
CA LYS A 5 10.25 15.55 15.41
C LYS A 5 9.54 14.21 15.61
N ALA A 6 10.29 13.13 15.48
CA ALA A 6 9.76 11.77 15.58
C ALA A 6 10.41 11.02 16.75
N VAL A 7 9.62 10.24 17.45
CA VAL A 7 10.09 9.31 18.48
C VAL A 7 9.86 7.90 17.96
N ILE A 8 10.94 7.18 17.77
CA ILE A 8 10.91 5.82 17.23
C ILE A 8 11.23 4.84 18.35
N GLY A 9 10.29 3.99 18.70
CA GLY A 9 10.44 3.01 19.77
C GLY A 9 11.44 1.90 19.44
N PRO A 10 11.88 1.15 20.47
CA PRO A 10 12.84 0.06 20.28
C PRO A 10 12.32 -1.01 19.32
N GLY A 11 13.17 -1.47 18.41
CA GLY A 11 12.83 -2.52 17.44
C GLY A 11 11.86 -2.10 16.35
N ALA A 12 11.44 -0.83 16.31
CA ALA A 12 10.63 -0.34 15.21
C ALA A 12 11.46 -0.26 13.92
N LYS A 13 10.84 -0.55 12.78
CA LYS A 13 11.50 -0.53 11.47
C LYS A 13 10.91 0.58 10.61
N VAL A 14 11.77 1.49 10.16
CA VAL A 14 11.41 2.61 9.29
C VAL A 14 12.34 2.58 8.08
N PRO A 15 11.93 1.94 6.98
CA PRO A 15 12.80 1.72 5.83
C PRO A 15 12.87 2.92 4.87
N HIS A 16 13.41 2.66 3.67
CA HIS A 16 13.65 3.66 2.64
C HIS A 16 12.38 4.35 2.12
N LEU A 17 12.55 5.55 1.58
CA LEU A 17 11.49 6.34 0.96
C LEU A 17 10.32 6.66 1.91
N THR A 18 10.60 6.68 3.19
CA THR A 18 9.61 6.96 4.23
C THR A 18 9.87 8.34 4.81
N TYR A 19 8.81 9.11 5.00
CA TYR A 19 8.84 10.36 5.75
C TYR A 19 8.06 10.21 7.04
N VAL A 20 8.69 10.48 8.16
CA VAL A 20 8.06 10.45 9.49
C VAL A 20 8.25 11.82 10.13
N GLY A 21 7.18 12.56 10.29
CA GLY A 21 7.20 13.88 10.92
C GLY A 21 6.13 13.99 11.99
N ASP A 22 6.48 14.65 13.11
CA ASP A 22 5.58 14.86 14.25
C ASP A 22 4.85 13.57 14.65
N ALA A 23 5.61 12.52 14.97
CA ALA A 23 5.05 11.20 15.21
C ALA A 23 5.72 10.46 16.35
N THR A 24 4.96 9.54 16.94
CA THR A 24 5.45 8.56 17.90
C THR A 24 5.18 7.18 17.32
N VAL A 25 6.24 6.40 17.12
CA VAL A 25 6.14 5.03 16.59
C VAL A 25 6.49 4.07 17.72
N GLY A 26 5.57 3.21 18.07
CA GLY A 26 5.70 2.26 19.17
C GLY A 26 6.75 1.18 18.94
N ALA A 27 7.16 0.54 20.02
CA ALA A 27 8.16 -0.53 19.96
C ALA A 27 7.72 -1.65 19.02
N GLY A 28 8.64 -2.14 18.20
CA GLY A 28 8.39 -3.26 17.31
C GLY A 28 7.47 -2.97 16.13
N ALA A 29 7.00 -1.75 15.96
CA ALA A 29 6.18 -1.39 14.81
C ALA A 29 6.97 -1.47 13.52
N ASN A 30 6.30 -1.85 12.43
CA ASN A 30 6.91 -1.93 11.11
C ASN A 30 6.23 -0.93 10.17
N ILE A 31 6.99 0.06 9.74
CA ILE A 31 6.51 1.07 8.80
C ILE A 31 6.92 0.65 7.39
N GLY A 32 5.94 0.43 6.52
CA GLY A 32 6.21 0.00 5.14
C GLY A 32 6.93 1.08 4.33
N ALA A 33 7.74 0.65 3.37
CA ALA A 33 8.48 1.56 2.49
C ALA A 33 7.53 2.51 1.75
N GLY A 34 7.94 3.75 1.58
CA GLY A 34 7.14 4.76 0.90
C GLY A 34 6.01 5.35 1.73
N THR A 35 5.91 5.01 3.01
CA THR A 35 4.90 5.57 3.90
C THR A 35 5.18 7.04 4.18
N ILE A 36 4.14 7.85 4.16
CA ILE A 36 4.19 9.29 4.44
C ILE A 36 3.33 9.59 5.67
N PHE A 37 3.94 10.21 6.67
CA PHE A 37 3.22 10.79 7.81
C PHE A 37 2.90 12.23 7.45
N ALA A 38 1.72 12.48 6.91
CA ALA A 38 1.30 13.81 6.49
C ALA A 38 0.96 14.64 7.72
N ASN A 39 1.92 15.43 8.18
CA ASN A 39 1.84 16.17 9.45
C ASN A 39 1.36 17.61 9.32
N TYR A 40 1.45 18.20 8.12
CA TYR A 40 1.13 19.60 7.91
C TYR A 40 -0.18 19.74 7.13
N ASP A 41 -1.12 20.50 7.67
CA ASP A 41 -2.46 20.68 7.08
C ASP A 41 -2.60 21.98 6.27
N GLY A 42 -1.52 22.69 6.07
CA GLY A 42 -1.51 24.01 5.42
C GLY A 42 -1.49 25.18 6.40
N VAL A 43 -1.74 24.92 7.67
CA VAL A 43 -1.75 25.95 8.74
C VAL A 43 -0.85 25.52 9.90
N GLY A 44 -1.04 24.32 10.41
CA GLY A 44 -0.28 23.81 11.55
C GLY A 44 0.13 22.37 11.35
N LYS A 45 0.99 21.91 12.26
CA LYS A 45 1.45 20.52 12.28
C LYS A 45 0.66 19.73 13.30
N ASN A 46 0.33 18.50 12.95
CA ASN A 46 -0.44 17.58 13.76
C ASN A 46 0.34 16.31 14.01
N HIS A 47 0.02 15.59 15.07
CA HIS A 47 0.75 14.43 15.53
C HIS A 47 0.08 13.12 15.11
N THR A 48 0.90 12.14 14.72
CA THR A 48 0.47 10.77 14.45
C THR A 48 1.07 9.82 15.47
N THR A 49 0.27 8.92 16.00
CA THR A 49 0.73 7.87 16.90
C THR A 49 0.51 6.51 16.27
N VAL A 50 1.57 5.71 16.23
CA VAL A 50 1.52 4.31 15.75
C VAL A 50 1.83 3.41 16.94
N GLY A 51 0.92 2.50 17.25
CA GLY A 51 1.03 1.61 18.39
C GLY A 51 2.14 0.56 18.27
N GLN A 52 2.38 -0.12 19.37
CA GLN A 52 3.40 -1.18 19.44
C GLN A 52 3.02 -2.33 18.49
N HIS A 53 4.03 -2.87 17.81
CA HIS A 53 3.87 -3.99 16.89
C HIS A 53 2.81 -3.78 15.80
N ALA A 54 2.45 -2.53 15.51
CA ALA A 54 1.59 -2.21 14.38
C ALA A 54 2.33 -2.44 13.06
N PHE A 55 1.58 -2.74 12.01
CA PHE A 55 2.12 -2.97 10.69
C PHE A 55 1.50 -2.00 9.70
N VAL A 56 2.28 -1.03 9.25
CA VAL A 56 1.83 -0.04 8.26
C VAL A 56 2.24 -0.54 6.88
N GLY A 57 1.27 -0.82 6.03
CA GLY A 57 1.52 -1.30 4.67
C GLY A 57 2.29 -0.27 3.84
N SER A 58 3.05 -0.75 2.86
CA SER A 58 3.86 0.11 1.98
C SER A 58 3.00 1.17 1.29
N SER A 59 3.58 2.35 1.09
CA SER A 59 2.93 3.49 0.42
C SER A 59 1.63 3.93 1.09
N THR A 60 1.48 3.70 2.39
CA THR A 60 0.38 4.24 3.19
C THR A 60 0.63 5.72 3.45
N VAL A 61 -0.43 6.53 3.40
CA VAL A 61 -0.39 7.92 3.86
C VAL A 61 -1.19 8.01 5.15
N LEU A 62 -0.51 8.39 6.24
CA LEU A 62 -1.15 8.63 7.53
C LEU A 62 -1.39 10.13 7.66
N VAL A 63 -2.64 10.55 7.63
CA VAL A 63 -3.00 11.98 7.68
C VAL A 63 -3.26 12.38 9.13
N ALA A 64 -2.32 13.12 9.68
CA ALA A 64 -2.40 13.57 11.08
C ALA A 64 -3.51 14.63 11.28
N PRO A 65 -4.18 14.67 12.45
CA PRO A 65 -3.96 13.77 13.57
C PRO A 65 -4.62 12.42 13.36
N VAL A 66 -3.89 11.35 13.61
CA VAL A 66 -4.41 9.99 13.47
C VAL A 66 -3.68 9.07 14.46
N GLU A 67 -4.37 8.04 14.91
CA GLU A 67 -3.84 7.07 15.85
C GLU A 67 -4.11 5.65 15.35
N LEU A 68 -3.04 4.85 15.32
CA LEU A 68 -3.12 3.42 15.08
C LEU A 68 -2.86 2.72 16.43
N GLY A 69 -3.79 1.88 16.84
CA GLY A 69 -3.65 1.13 18.09
C GLY A 69 -2.57 0.04 18.00
N ASP A 70 -2.27 -0.56 19.15
CA ASP A 70 -1.29 -1.63 19.21
C ASP A 70 -1.72 -2.81 18.35
N GLY A 71 -0.78 -3.36 17.58
CA GLY A 71 -1.05 -4.46 16.69
C GLY A 71 -1.97 -4.15 15.51
N ALA A 72 -2.31 -2.89 15.27
CA ALA A 72 -3.12 -2.50 14.13
C ALA A 72 -2.34 -2.66 12.81
N TYR A 73 -3.06 -2.93 11.74
CA TYR A 73 -2.52 -3.03 10.39
C TYR A 73 -3.15 -2.00 9.48
N THR A 74 -2.40 -1.55 8.48
CA THR A 74 -2.98 -0.82 7.36
C THR A 74 -2.69 -1.54 6.05
N ALA A 75 -3.66 -1.55 5.14
CA ALA A 75 -3.46 -2.13 3.81
C ALA A 75 -2.55 -1.21 2.98
N ALA A 76 -1.66 -1.80 2.18
CA ALA A 76 -0.74 -1.04 1.32
C ALA A 76 -1.50 -0.06 0.42
N GLY A 77 -0.96 1.14 0.27
CA GLY A 77 -1.54 2.17 -0.57
C GLY A 77 -2.76 2.87 0.02
N SER A 78 -3.09 2.62 1.29
CA SER A 78 -4.22 3.27 1.95
C SER A 78 -3.92 4.70 2.36
N VAL A 79 -4.95 5.54 2.36
CA VAL A 79 -4.90 6.89 2.95
C VAL A 79 -5.72 6.86 4.23
N ILE A 80 -5.05 6.85 5.36
CA ILE A 80 -5.69 6.68 6.68
C ILE A 80 -5.92 8.05 7.30
N THR A 81 -7.17 8.41 7.50
CA THR A 81 -7.59 9.68 8.11
C THR A 81 -8.30 9.52 9.43
N ASN A 82 -8.73 8.31 9.76
CA ASN A 82 -9.42 8.01 11.01
C ASN A 82 -8.63 6.97 11.80
N GLU A 83 -8.85 6.94 13.10
CA GLU A 83 -8.27 5.96 13.99
C GLU A 83 -8.43 4.54 13.46
N VAL A 84 -7.38 3.73 13.60
CA VAL A 84 -7.43 2.28 13.40
C VAL A 84 -7.29 1.63 14.77
N PRO A 85 -8.36 1.08 15.34
CA PRO A 85 -8.30 0.47 16.67
C PRO A 85 -7.29 -0.69 16.74
N ALA A 86 -6.88 -0.99 17.97
CA ALA A 86 -5.94 -2.08 18.21
C ALA A 86 -6.42 -3.38 17.58
N GLY A 87 -5.53 -4.05 16.84
CA GLY A 87 -5.82 -5.33 16.19
C GLY A 87 -6.67 -5.27 14.94
N ASP A 88 -7.09 -4.09 14.52
CA ASP A 88 -7.88 -3.92 13.29
C ASP A 88 -7.01 -3.74 12.05
N LEU A 89 -7.57 -4.01 10.89
CA LEU A 89 -6.98 -3.70 9.60
C LEU A 89 -7.69 -2.50 8.99
N GLY A 90 -7.01 -1.37 8.89
CA GLY A 90 -7.50 -0.19 8.19
C GLY A 90 -7.27 -0.30 6.69
N ILE A 91 -8.33 -0.15 5.90
CA ILE A 91 -8.29 -0.17 4.44
C ILE A 91 -8.96 1.08 3.93
N ALA A 92 -8.22 1.93 3.23
CA ALA A 92 -8.75 3.16 2.65
C ALA A 92 -8.10 3.40 1.29
N ARG A 93 -8.53 2.63 0.32
CA ARG A 93 -8.05 2.69 -1.07
C ARG A 93 -9.19 2.34 -2.01
N GLY A 94 -9.11 2.82 -3.26
CA GLY A 94 -10.10 2.50 -4.27
C GLY A 94 -10.17 1.01 -4.58
N ARG A 95 -11.34 0.54 -4.99
CA ARG A 95 -11.48 -0.82 -5.54
C ARG A 95 -10.81 -0.88 -6.89
N GLN A 96 -10.01 -1.93 -7.11
CA GLN A 96 -9.41 -2.14 -8.41
C GLN A 96 -10.49 -2.41 -9.46
N HIS A 97 -10.40 -1.72 -10.58
CA HIS A 97 -11.22 -1.96 -11.75
C HIS A 97 -10.28 -2.15 -12.94
N ASN A 98 -10.42 -3.27 -13.64
CA ASN A 98 -9.64 -3.53 -14.83
C ASN A 98 -10.46 -3.14 -16.06
N SER A 99 -9.95 -2.20 -16.84
CA SER A 99 -10.56 -1.83 -18.11
C SER A 99 -10.14 -2.85 -19.17
N ASP A 100 -11.04 -3.74 -19.52
CA ASP A 100 -10.74 -4.83 -20.42
C ASP A 100 -10.32 -4.34 -21.80
N GLY A 101 -9.19 -4.85 -22.30
CA GLY A 101 -8.68 -4.50 -23.62
C GLY A 101 -8.24 -3.05 -23.80
N TRP A 102 -7.98 -2.32 -22.72
CA TRP A 102 -7.67 -0.88 -22.79
C TRP A 102 -6.44 -0.59 -23.66
N VAL A 103 -5.38 -1.39 -23.54
CA VAL A 103 -4.14 -1.20 -24.30
C VAL A 103 -4.39 -1.41 -25.79
N ALA A 104 -5.13 -2.45 -26.15
CA ALA A 104 -5.48 -2.74 -27.53
C ALA A 104 -6.28 -1.61 -28.19
N ARG A 105 -7.18 -0.98 -27.44
CA ARG A 105 -8.01 0.12 -27.95
C ARG A 105 -7.28 1.45 -27.99
N ASN A 106 -6.42 1.72 -27.03
CA ASN A 106 -5.85 3.06 -26.82
C ASN A 106 -4.36 3.17 -27.14
N ARG A 107 -3.67 2.05 -27.33
CA ARG A 107 -2.23 2.00 -27.59
C ARG A 107 -1.88 1.07 -28.76
N ARG A 108 -2.69 1.11 -29.78
CA ARG A 108 -2.47 0.30 -31.01
C ARG A 108 -1.10 0.58 -31.60
N GLY A 109 -0.47 -0.44 -32.15
CA GLY A 109 0.81 -0.34 -32.84
C GLY A 109 2.00 -0.23 -31.89
N THR A 110 1.80 -0.41 -30.58
CA THR A 110 2.88 -0.40 -29.60
C THR A 110 3.35 -1.79 -29.25
N ARG A 111 4.56 -1.87 -28.71
CA ARG A 111 5.12 -3.12 -28.18
C ARG A 111 4.27 -3.72 -27.07
N SER A 112 3.66 -2.87 -26.26
CA SER A 112 2.76 -3.31 -25.19
C SER A 112 1.52 -4.01 -25.73
N ALA A 113 0.92 -3.48 -26.79
CA ALA A 113 -0.24 -4.08 -27.44
C ALA A 113 0.12 -5.45 -28.04
N ASP A 114 1.26 -5.55 -28.70
CA ASP A 114 1.74 -6.81 -29.29
C ASP A 114 2.04 -7.85 -28.22
N ALA A 115 2.72 -7.46 -27.15
CA ALA A 115 3.03 -8.34 -26.03
C ALA A 115 1.77 -8.85 -25.35
N ALA A 116 0.80 -7.98 -25.10
CA ALA A 116 -0.47 -8.35 -24.48
C ALA A 116 -1.26 -9.36 -25.33
N GLN A 117 -1.26 -9.19 -26.66
CA GLN A 117 -1.93 -10.10 -27.57
C GLN A 117 -1.28 -11.48 -27.57
N ARG A 118 0.07 -11.55 -27.56
CA ARG A 118 0.80 -12.83 -27.48
C ARG A 118 0.51 -13.56 -26.18
N ASP A 119 0.51 -12.85 -25.07
CA ASP A 119 0.25 -13.42 -23.75
C ASP A 119 -1.15 -14.04 -23.67
N ARG A 120 -2.16 -13.33 -24.12
CA ARG A 120 -3.54 -13.83 -24.16
C ARG A 120 -3.68 -15.06 -25.06
N SER A 121 -2.97 -15.10 -26.17
CA SER A 121 -2.98 -16.25 -27.09
C SER A 121 -2.34 -17.48 -26.44
N ASP A 122 -1.24 -17.29 -25.73
CA ASP A 122 -0.54 -18.35 -25.00
C ASP A 122 -1.38 -18.90 -23.85
N ASP A 123 -2.03 -18.04 -23.07
CA ASP A 123 -2.95 -18.43 -22.01
C ASP A 123 -4.12 -19.27 -22.55
N ARG A 124 -4.68 -18.86 -23.66
CA ARG A 124 -5.76 -19.60 -24.31
C ARG A 124 -5.31 -21.00 -24.76
N ARG A 125 -4.09 -21.12 -25.27
CA ARG A 125 -3.50 -22.41 -25.64
C ARG A 125 -3.37 -23.33 -24.44
N LEU A 126 -2.83 -22.82 -23.34
CA LEU A 126 -2.66 -23.57 -22.10
C LEU A 126 -4.00 -24.05 -21.54
N GLU A 127 -5.01 -23.21 -21.60
CA GLU A 127 -6.36 -23.57 -21.18
C GLU A 127 -6.95 -24.72 -21.98
N ILE A 128 -6.83 -24.66 -23.31
CA ILE A 128 -7.29 -25.73 -24.22
C ILE A 128 -6.55 -27.04 -23.94
N LEU A 129 -5.23 -27.00 -23.76
CA LEU A 129 -4.42 -28.17 -23.45
C LEU A 129 -4.81 -28.80 -22.11
N THR A 130 -5.09 -27.98 -21.09
CA THR A 130 -5.50 -28.44 -19.77
C THR A 130 -6.88 -29.12 -19.85
N LEU A 131 -7.82 -28.56 -20.55
CA LEU A 131 -9.14 -29.16 -20.77
C LEU A 131 -9.04 -30.47 -21.57
N GLY A 132 -8.20 -30.51 -22.59
CA GLY A 132 -7.94 -31.72 -23.37
C GLY A 132 -7.37 -32.86 -22.52
N SER A 133 -6.45 -32.57 -21.62
CA SER A 133 -5.87 -33.59 -20.72
C SER A 133 -6.86 -34.09 -19.68
N ARG A 134 -7.86 -33.29 -19.29
CA ARG A 134 -8.91 -33.70 -18.36
C ARG A 134 -9.96 -34.60 -18.99
N THR A 135 -10.17 -34.47 -20.29
CA THR A 135 -11.14 -35.26 -21.03
C THR A 135 -10.59 -36.57 -21.59
N ALA A 136 -9.27 -36.69 -21.58
CA ALA A 136 -8.60 -37.91 -21.96
C ALA A 136 -8.45 -38.85 -20.77
#